data_1cf55492fbc6b0c0b13acb4b1687e4c6
#
_entry.id   1cf55492fbc6b0c0b13acb4b1687e4c6
#
_cell.length_a   1.000
_cell.length_b   1.000
_cell.length_c   1.000
_cell.angle_alpha   90.00
_cell.angle_beta   90.00
_cell.angle_gamma   90.00
#
_symmetry.space_group_name_H-M   'P 1'
#
loop_
_entity.id
_entity.type
_entity.pdbx_description
1 polymer ?
#
loop_
_entity_poly.entity_id
_entity_poly.type
_entity_poly.pdbx_seq_one_letter_code
_entity_poly.pdbx_strand_id
1 'polypeptide(L)'
;MEKQGQRCNRLVLVPCPFQGHINPMLQLGAILHSKGFSITIAHTQFNSLDPSNHPNFTFQSIQDGLSDYDASMDSIALIETLNINLVFPLQESLARMMKQDEKKERIACVIYDAAMYKAEAAANYLKLPTIVLVTCSIASRLTHVTYPQLQAEGYIPPKDSMLQDLVPGLHPFRFKDLTIFNLPNLEASLQLIATTSKIRTSSAIICNTVDCLEQPFLAQLKKQYQVPIFPMGPFHKIALPSSSSLLKEDTSCITWLDKQAPNSVIYVSIGSAASIDERELIETAWGLANSKQPFLWVIRPGSVRGLGWQELLPEGFKKAVEERGCIVEWAPQKEVLAHVAVGGFWSHCGWNSTLESICEGSPMICQPCFGDQRMNARYVSHVWRVGLELDKELERREIERTIRRLMAGKECEEMRQRTMDMKVKVELSIGEGGSSYNSLNDLVEHICHSDC
;
A
#
# COMPACT_ATOMS: atom_id res chain seq x y z
N MET A 1 13.89 19.61 -41.28
CA MET A 1 13.34 18.26 -40.93
C MET A 1 12.27 18.52 -39.89
N GLU A 2 11.04 18.52 -40.31
CA GLU A 2 9.89 18.60 -39.40
C GLU A 2 9.90 17.40 -38.45
N LYS A 3 9.84 17.69 -37.15
CA LYS A 3 9.60 16.65 -36.13
C LYS A 3 8.27 16.01 -36.49
N GLN A 4 8.29 14.79 -37.04
CA GLN A 4 7.10 13.94 -37.08
C GLN A 4 6.50 13.95 -35.67
N GLY A 5 5.25 14.46 -35.58
CA GLY A 5 4.56 14.57 -34.31
C GLY A 5 4.55 13.20 -33.61
N GLN A 6 5.23 13.13 -32.48
CA GLN A 6 5.24 11.96 -31.62
C GLN A 6 3.77 11.70 -31.25
N ARG A 7 3.19 10.62 -31.77
CA ARG A 7 1.84 10.20 -31.37
C ARG A 7 1.86 10.01 -29.87
N CYS A 8 1.04 10.77 -29.16
CA CYS A 8 0.89 10.62 -27.72
C CYS A 8 0.19 9.27 -27.49
N ASN A 9 0.89 8.34 -26.84
CA ASN A 9 0.34 7.03 -26.52
C ASN A 9 -0.46 7.13 -25.22
N ARG A 10 -1.68 6.56 -25.21
CA ARG A 10 -2.55 6.52 -24.04
C ARG A 10 -2.31 5.26 -23.23
N LEU A 11 -2.24 5.41 -21.92
CA LEU A 11 -2.28 4.30 -20.97
C LEU A 11 -3.62 4.30 -20.24
N VAL A 12 -4.23 3.13 -20.13
CA VAL A 12 -5.45 2.93 -19.35
C VAL A 12 -5.08 2.21 -18.06
N LEU A 13 -5.32 2.85 -16.93
CA LEU A 13 -5.01 2.35 -15.61
C LEU A 13 -6.27 1.87 -14.90
N VAL A 14 -6.25 0.64 -14.37
CA VAL A 14 -7.39 0.00 -13.70
C VAL A 14 -7.04 -0.28 -12.24
N PRO A 15 -7.30 0.65 -11.31
CA PRO A 15 -7.04 0.46 -9.89
C PRO A 15 -8.04 -0.49 -9.23
N CYS A 16 -7.61 -1.24 -8.23
CA CYS A 16 -8.53 -1.84 -7.27
C CYS A 16 -9.05 -0.73 -6.33
N PRO A 17 -10.36 -0.65 -6.04
CA PRO A 17 -10.98 0.51 -5.40
C PRO A 17 -10.78 0.58 -3.87
N PHE A 18 -9.60 0.26 -3.39
CA PHE A 18 -9.18 0.44 -2.00
C PHE A 18 -8.04 1.45 -1.91
N GLN A 19 -8.02 2.28 -0.87
CA GLN A 19 -7.04 3.37 -0.70
C GLN A 19 -5.59 2.91 -0.92
N GLY A 20 -5.22 1.73 -0.38
CA GLY A 20 -3.89 1.15 -0.51
C GLY A 20 -3.50 0.75 -1.93
N HIS A 21 -4.46 0.63 -2.83
CA HIS A 21 -4.29 0.28 -4.25
C HIS A 21 -4.45 1.51 -5.17
N ILE A 22 -5.42 2.38 -4.83
CA ILE A 22 -5.66 3.64 -5.55
C ILE A 22 -4.41 4.52 -5.52
N ASN A 23 -3.83 4.74 -4.34
CA ASN A 23 -2.67 5.61 -4.17
C ASN A 23 -1.52 5.24 -5.12
N PRO A 24 -0.97 4.02 -5.09
CA PRO A 24 0.14 3.67 -5.97
C PRO A 24 -0.25 3.69 -7.45
N MET A 25 -1.50 3.39 -7.83
CA MET A 25 -1.94 3.47 -9.22
C MET A 25 -1.98 4.91 -9.74
N LEU A 26 -2.52 5.85 -8.94
CA LEU A 26 -2.55 7.26 -9.33
C LEU A 26 -1.14 7.88 -9.34
N GLN A 27 -0.27 7.49 -8.40
CA GLN A 27 1.13 7.89 -8.39
C GLN A 27 1.86 7.36 -9.63
N LEU A 28 1.65 6.10 -10.00
CA LEU A 28 2.19 5.54 -11.25
C LEU A 28 1.69 6.32 -12.46
N GLY A 29 0.39 6.66 -12.49
CA GLY A 29 -0.18 7.51 -13.52
C GLY A 29 0.52 8.86 -13.64
N ALA A 30 0.80 9.53 -12.51
CA ALA A 30 1.51 10.81 -12.50
C ALA A 30 2.97 10.68 -12.99
N ILE A 31 3.65 9.60 -12.61
CA ILE A 31 5.00 9.29 -13.09
C ILE A 31 5.01 9.09 -14.60
N LEU A 32 4.12 8.27 -15.15
CA LEU A 32 4.05 7.97 -16.57
C LEU A 32 3.55 9.19 -17.37
N HIS A 33 2.65 10.00 -16.80
CA HIS A 33 2.26 11.27 -17.40
C HIS A 33 3.47 12.22 -17.58
N SER A 34 4.34 12.30 -16.58
CA SER A 34 5.58 13.10 -16.67
C SER A 34 6.56 12.61 -17.75
N LYS A 35 6.42 11.35 -18.17
CA LYS A 35 7.16 10.75 -19.29
C LYS A 35 6.49 10.93 -20.65
N GLY A 36 5.37 11.66 -20.73
CA GLY A 36 4.69 12.05 -21.97
C GLY A 36 3.54 11.15 -22.38
N PHE A 37 3.07 10.24 -21.52
CA PHE A 37 1.87 9.44 -21.80
C PHE A 37 0.59 10.18 -21.41
N SER A 38 -0.48 10.02 -22.19
CA SER A 38 -1.84 10.37 -21.76
C SER A 38 -2.39 9.30 -20.83
N ILE A 39 -2.98 9.71 -19.71
CA ILE A 39 -3.46 8.77 -18.67
C ILE A 39 -4.98 8.78 -18.63
N THR A 40 -5.58 7.60 -18.72
CA THR A 40 -7.00 7.37 -18.45
C THR A 40 -7.14 6.42 -17.27
N ILE A 41 -7.88 6.82 -16.23
CA ILE A 41 -8.20 5.99 -15.06
C ILE A 41 -9.57 5.36 -15.28
N ALA A 42 -9.61 4.06 -15.50
CA ALA A 42 -10.84 3.27 -15.56
C ALA A 42 -11.17 2.76 -14.16
N HIS A 43 -12.05 3.47 -13.45
CA HIS A 43 -12.37 3.21 -12.05
C HIS A 43 -13.81 2.72 -11.87
N THR A 44 -14.06 1.92 -10.84
CA THR A 44 -15.37 1.45 -10.43
C THR A 44 -16.21 2.58 -9.82
N GLN A 45 -17.52 2.38 -9.67
CA GLN A 45 -18.39 3.31 -8.97
C GLN A 45 -18.19 3.22 -7.45
N PHE A 46 -17.90 2.02 -6.96
CA PHE A 46 -17.49 1.81 -5.58
C PHE A 46 -16.17 2.55 -5.29
N ASN A 47 -16.14 3.37 -4.24
CA ASN A 47 -15.02 4.25 -3.90
C ASN A 47 -14.57 5.11 -5.09
N SER A 48 -15.55 5.74 -5.75
CA SER A 48 -15.33 6.61 -6.90
C SER A 48 -14.33 7.73 -6.58
N LEU A 49 -13.44 7.99 -7.53
CA LEU A 49 -12.42 9.03 -7.42
C LEU A 49 -12.99 10.39 -7.82
N ASP A 50 -12.49 11.45 -7.19
CA ASP A 50 -12.77 12.83 -7.59
C ASP A 50 -11.80 13.27 -8.69
N PRO A 51 -12.26 13.48 -9.93
CA PRO A 51 -11.40 13.91 -11.04
C PRO A 51 -10.73 15.27 -10.81
N SER A 52 -11.31 16.15 -9.96
CA SER A 52 -10.78 17.49 -9.73
C SER A 52 -9.40 17.48 -9.07
N ASN A 53 -9.07 16.41 -8.34
CA ASN A 53 -7.77 16.22 -7.70
C ASN A 53 -6.66 15.84 -8.71
N HIS A 54 -7.04 15.46 -9.94
CA HIS A 54 -6.10 14.99 -10.98
C HIS A 54 -6.48 15.58 -12.37
N PRO A 55 -6.35 16.91 -12.58
CA PRO A 55 -6.82 17.57 -13.79
C PRO A 55 -6.10 17.13 -15.08
N ASN A 56 -4.94 16.49 -14.96
CA ASN A 56 -4.17 15.97 -16.08
C ASN A 56 -4.60 14.56 -16.54
N PHE A 57 -5.55 13.93 -15.84
CA PHE A 57 -6.03 12.59 -16.16
C PHE A 57 -7.44 12.63 -16.74
N THR A 58 -7.73 11.67 -17.61
CA THR A 58 -9.09 11.38 -18.01
C THR A 58 -9.66 10.30 -17.09
N PHE A 59 -10.87 10.49 -16.57
CA PHE A 59 -11.54 9.51 -15.74
C PHE A 59 -12.68 8.85 -16.51
N GLN A 60 -12.69 7.52 -16.47
CA GLN A 60 -13.73 6.69 -17.06
C GLN A 60 -14.36 5.83 -15.99
N SER A 61 -15.58 6.16 -15.60
CA SER A 61 -16.34 5.33 -14.65
C SER A 61 -16.79 4.04 -15.35
N ILE A 62 -16.55 2.93 -14.67
CA ILE A 62 -16.95 1.58 -15.06
C ILE A 62 -18.06 1.11 -14.12
N GLN A 63 -19.17 0.65 -14.69
CA GLN A 63 -20.25 0.10 -13.91
C GLN A 63 -19.76 -1.19 -13.23
N ASP A 64 -19.85 -1.23 -11.92
CA ASP A 64 -19.43 -2.38 -11.10
C ASP A 64 -20.60 -3.25 -10.66
N GLY A 65 -21.83 -2.78 -10.86
CA GLY A 65 -23.06 -3.51 -10.55
C GLY A 65 -23.23 -3.83 -9.06
N LEU A 66 -22.49 -3.13 -8.18
CA LEU A 66 -22.63 -3.32 -6.74
C LEU A 66 -23.87 -2.62 -6.20
N SER A 67 -24.52 -3.27 -5.26
CA SER A 67 -25.58 -2.70 -4.40
C SER A 67 -24.97 -2.25 -3.06
N ASP A 68 -25.75 -1.52 -2.24
CA ASP A 68 -25.35 -1.18 -0.87
C ASP A 68 -25.10 -2.42 0.00
N TYR A 69 -25.76 -3.53 -0.31
CA TYR A 69 -25.56 -4.81 0.37
C TYR A 69 -24.16 -5.40 0.03
N ASP A 70 -23.77 -5.34 -1.23
CA ASP A 70 -22.49 -5.89 -1.68
C ASP A 70 -21.31 -5.12 -1.06
N ALA A 71 -21.45 -3.82 -0.82
CA ALA A 71 -20.45 -3.00 -0.15
C ALA A 71 -20.17 -3.42 1.31
N SER A 72 -21.06 -4.22 1.92
CA SER A 72 -20.90 -4.78 3.27
C SER A 72 -20.19 -6.14 3.31
N MET A 73 -19.86 -6.72 2.15
CA MET A 73 -19.16 -7.99 2.04
C MET A 73 -17.74 -7.93 2.64
N ASP A 74 -17.20 -9.09 2.97
CA ASP A 74 -15.78 -9.18 3.26
C ASP A 74 -14.94 -8.82 2.00
N SER A 75 -13.72 -8.38 2.21
CA SER A 75 -12.87 -7.86 1.12
C SER A 75 -12.58 -8.88 0.02
N ILE A 76 -12.58 -10.18 0.32
CA ILE A 76 -12.31 -11.25 -0.65
C ILE A 76 -13.51 -11.40 -1.58
N ALA A 77 -14.71 -11.54 -1.01
CA ALA A 77 -15.95 -11.64 -1.75
C ALA A 77 -16.20 -10.38 -2.61
N LEU A 78 -15.89 -9.20 -2.05
CA LEU A 78 -16.01 -7.94 -2.77
C LEU A 78 -15.05 -7.87 -3.97
N ILE A 79 -13.78 -8.26 -3.82
CA ILE A 79 -12.81 -8.30 -4.92
C ILE A 79 -13.28 -9.28 -6.01
N GLU A 80 -13.78 -10.46 -5.65
CA GLU A 80 -14.29 -11.43 -6.60
C GLU A 80 -15.49 -10.89 -7.38
N THR A 81 -16.46 -10.27 -6.69
CA THR A 81 -17.64 -9.66 -7.30
C THR A 81 -17.24 -8.54 -8.26
N LEU A 82 -16.35 -7.63 -7.83
CA LEU A 82 -15.82 -6.57 -8.68
C LEU A 82 -15.17 -7.13 -9.95
N ASN A 83 -14.36 -8.18 -9.84
CA ASN A 83 -13.73 -8.80 -10.99
C ASN A 83 -14.75 -9.45 -11.94
N ILE A 84 -15.80 -10.07 -11.42
CA ILE A 84 -16.86 -10.67 -12.27
C ILE A 84 -17.58 -9.57 -13.04
N ASN A 85 -17.96 -8.50 -12.38
CA ASN A 85 -18.76 -7.43 -12.96
C ASN A 85 -17.96 -6.51 -13.89
N LEU A 86 -16.64 -6.39 -13.69
CA LEU A 86 -15.77 -5.48 -14.44
C LEU A 86 -15.62 -5.86 -15.94
N VAL A 87 -15.62 -7.16 -16.27
CA VAL A 87 -15.12 -7.63 -17.58
C VAL A 87 -15.84 -6.96 -18.75
N PHE A 88 -17.15 -7.10 -18.80
CA PHE A 88 -17.93 -6.60 -19.93
C PHE A 88 -17.97 -5.07 -20.00
N PRO A 89 -18.27 -4.33 -18.91
CA PRO A 89 -18.24 -2.86 -18.94
C PRO A 89 -16.86 -2.28 -19.30
N LEU A 90 -15.77 -2.92 -18.87
CA LEU A 90 -14.42 -2.50 -19.23
C LEU A 90 -14.14 -2.74 -20.72
N GLN A 91 -14.54 -3.89 -21.29
CA GLN A 91 -14.43 -4.17 -22.72
C GLN A 91 -15.17 -3.13 -23.56
N GLU A 92 -16.41 -2.81 -23.22
CA GLU A 92 -17.18 -1.79 -23.92
C GLU A 92 -16.52 -0.41 -23.84
N SER A 93 -15.99 -0.06 -22.66
CA SER A 93 -15.32 1.21 -22.46
C SER A 93 -14.04 1.31 -23.30
N LEU A 94 -13.18 0.27 -23.26
CA LEU A 94 -11.97 0.20 -24.09
C LEU A 94 -12.28 0.25 -25.59
N ALA A 95 -13.27 -0.52 -26.05
CA ALA A 95 -13.68 -0.52 -27.46
C ALA A 95 -14.20 0.85 -27.92
N ARG A 96 -14.89 1.59 -27.04
CA ARG A 96 -15.37 2.96 -27.30
C ARG A 96 -14.20 3.94 -27.41
N MET A 97 -13.23 3.86 -26.50
CA MET A 97 -12.00 4.67 -26.56
C MET A 97 -11.24 4.40 -27.87
N MET A 98 -11.04 3.14 -28.26
CA MET A 98 -10.35 2.79 -29.52
C MET A 98 -11.04 3.41 -30.77
N LYS A 99 -12.38 3.44 -30.82
CA LYS A 99 -13.13 4.05 -31.92
C LYS A 99 -13.04 5.57 -31.94
N GLN A 100 -12.96 6.22 -30.78
CA GLN A 100 -12.85 7.68 -30.68
C GLN A 100 -11.46 8.19 -31.04
N ASP A 101 -10.44 7.37 -30.80
CA ASP A 101 -9.02 7.73 -30.91
C ASP A 101 -8.37 7.43 -32.25
N GLU A 102 -9.11 6.90 -33.25
CA GLU A 102 -8.57 6.58 -34.60
C GLU A 102 -7.79 7.74 -35.27
N LYS A 103 -7.87 8.95 -34.73
CA LYS A 103 -7.24 10.15 -35.31
C LYS A 103 -6.16 10.82 -34.46
N LYS A 104 -6.03 10.55 -33.16
CA LYS A 104 -5.12 11.32 -32.28
C LYS A 104 -4.27 10.53 -31.28
N GLU A 105 -4.79 9.52 -30.61
CA GLU A 105 -4.09 8.79 -29.54
C GLU A 105 -4.44 7.30 -29.62
N ARG A 106 -3.44 6.43 -29.57
CA ARG A 106 -3.65 4.98 -29.52
C ARG A 106 -3.48 4.50 -28.07
N ILE A 107 -4.32 3.56 -27.61
CA ILE A 107 -4.08 2.84 -26.35
C ILE A 107 -2.87 1.96 -26.55
N ALA A 108 -1.75 2.33 -25.90
CA ALA A 108 -0.51 1.54 -25.95
C ALA A 108 -0.58 0.33 -25.02
N CYS A 109 -1.18 0.50 -23.83
CA CYS A 109 -1.21 -0.56 -22.84
C CYS A 109 -2.35 -0.33 -21.82
N VAL A 110 -2.87 -1.42 -21.26
CA VAL A 110 -3.73 -1.42 -20.06
C VAL A 110 -2.91 -1.88 -18.86
N ILE A 111 -2.73 -1.00 -17.87
CA ILE A 111 -2.04 -1.32 -16.62
C ILE A 111 -3.11 -1.57 -15.54
N TYR A 112 -3.16 -2.75 -14.99
CA TYR A 112 -4.16 -3.13 -14.00
C TYR A 112 -3.53 -3.55 -12.66
N ASP A 113 -4.23 -3.26 -11.58
CA ASP A 113 -3.87 -3.77 -10.25
C ASP A 113 -4.02 -5.30 -10.21
N ALA A 114 -3.07 -6.01 -9.62
CA ALA A 114 -3.10 -7.45 -9.52
C ALA A 114 -4.40 -8.01 -8.91
N ALA A 115 -5.05 -7.25 -8.02
CA ALA A 115 -6.35 -7.61 -7.45
C ALA A 115 -7.50 -7.47 -8.46
N MET A 116 -7.32 -6.70 -9.54
CA MET A 116 -8.29 -6.54 -10.65
C MET A 116 -7.93 -7.45 -11.84
N TYR A 117 -7.59 -8.68 -11.57
CA TYR A 117 -6.99 -9.65 -12.49
C TYR A 117 -7.81 -9.97 -13.74
N LYS A 118 -9.13 -9.75 -13.73
CA LYS A 118 -9.97 -9.95 -14.94
C LYS A 118 -9.89 -8.80 -15.93
N ALA A 119 -9.29 -7.66 -15.56
CA ALA A 119 -8.99 -6.58 -16.50
C ALA A 119 -8.06 -7.06 -17.63
N GLU A 120 -7.14 -8.00 -17.33
CA GLU A 120 -6.30 -8.66 -18.32
C GLU A 120 -7.14 -9.33 -19.41
N ALA A 121 -8.16 -10.11 -19.04
CA ALA A 121 -9.03 -10.78 -20.00
C ALA A 121 -9.86 -9.77 -20.85
N ALA A 122 -10.31 -8.68 -20.22
CA ALA A 122 -11.03 -7.63 -20.92
C ALA A 122 -10.17 -6.94 -22.01
N ALA A 123 -8.92 -6.62 -21.69
CA ALA A 123 -7.97 -6.01 -22.62
C ALA A 123 -7.57 -7.00 -23.75
N ASN A 124 -7.29 -8.25 -23.41
CA ASN A 124 -6.90 -9.28 -24.36
C ASN A 124 -7.96 -9.56 -25.43
N TYR A 125 -9.24 -9.49 -25.07
CA TYR A 125 -10.33 -9.61 -26.04
C TYR A 125 -10.21 -8.60 -27.20
N LEU A 126 -9.69 -7.41 -26.87
CA LEU A 126 -9.45 -6.33 -27.84
C LEU A 126 -8.01 -6.30 -28.36
N LYS A 127 -7.21 -7.31 -28.05
CA LYS A 127 -5.80 -7.41 -28.42
C LYS A 127 -4.93 -6.26 -27.92
N LEU A 128 -5.29 -5.68 -26.78
CA LEU A 128 -4.52 -4.63 -26.14
C LEU A 128 -3.44 -5.26 -25.23
N PRO A 129 -2.18 -4.78 -25.29
CA PRO A 129 -1.13 -5.19 -24.36
C PRO A 129 -1.52 -4.89 -22.91
N THR A 130 -1.06 -5.74 -21.98
CA THR A 130 -1.33 -5.56 -20.57
C THR A 130 -0.05 -5.62 -19.72
N ILE A 131 -0.03 -4.84 -18.64
CA ILE A 131 1.01 -4.87 -17.61
C ILE A 131 0.32 -4.92 -16.24
N VAL A 132 0.83 -5.73 -15.32
CA VAL A 132 0.26 -5.83 -13.97
C VAL A 132 1.03 -4.97 -12.98
N LEU A 133 0.29 -4.22 -12.15
CA LEU A 133 0.84 -3.51 -10.99
C LEU A 133 0.68 -4.35 -9.72
N VAL A 134 1.78 -4.59 -9.02
CA VAL A 134 1.83 -5.22 -7.71
C VAL A 134 2.00 -4.14 -6.64
N THR A 135 1.02 -4.01 -5.75
CA THR A 135 0.94 -2.96 -4.73
C THR A 135 1.39 -3.40 -3.34
N CYS A 136 1.62 -4.70 -3.14
CA CYS A 136 2.22 -5.26 -1.93
C CYS A 136 3.75 -5.39 -2.05
N SER A 137 4.42 -5.77 -0.95
CA SER A 137 5.86 -6.07 -0.96
C SER A 137 6.20 -7.27 -1.86
N ILE A 138 7.42 -7.30 -2.38
CA ILE A 138 7.93 -8.44 -3.16
C ILE A 138 7.98 -9.71 -2.31
N ALA A 139 8.31 -9.57 -1.04
CA ALA A 139 8.28 -10.67 -0.08
C ALA A 139 6.89 -11.31 0.01
N SER A 140 5.84 -10.49 0.12
CA SER A 140 4.46 -10.96 0.10
C SER A 140 4.11 -11.59 -1.25
N ARG A 141 4.48 -10.97 -2.35
CA ARG A 141 4.22 -11.51 -3.70
C ARG A 141 4.89 -12.87 -3.90
N LEU A 142 6.14 -13.03 -3.50
CA LEU A 142 6.86 -14.31 -3.58
C LEU A 142 6.16 -15.38 -2.74
N THR A 143 5.73 -15.02 -1.52
CA THR A 143 5.00 -15.93 -0.63
C THR A 143 3.71 -16.41 -1.28
N HIS A 144 2.95 -15.52 -1.93
CA HIS A 144 1.73 -15.87 -2.66
C HIS A 144 1.99 -16.90 -3.78
N VAL A 145 3.08 -16.75 -4.52
CA VAL A 145 3.47 -17.69 -5.57
C VAL A 145 3.90 -19.04 -4.99
N THR A 146 4.41 -19.06 -3.76
CA THR A 146 4.91 -20.28 -3.11
C THR A 146 3.79 -21.10 -2.41
N TYR A 147 2.65 -20.49 -2.11
CA TYR A 147 1.56 -21.18 -1.38
C TYR A 147 1.10 -22.52 -2.00
N PRO A 148 0.93 -22.67 -3.34
CA PRO A 148 0.56 -23.96 -3.91
C PRO A 148 1.57 -25.07 -3.61
N GLN A 149 2.87 -24.76 -3.57
CA GLN A 149 3.91 -25.70 -3.18
C GLN A 149 3.81 -26.05 -1.71
N LEU A 150 3.70 -25.05 -0.82
CA LEU A 150 3.55 -25.28 0.63
C LEU A 150 2.29 -26.09 0.97
N GLN A 151 1.23 -25.91 0.20
CA GLN A 151 0.00 -26.69 0.33
C GLN A 151 0.21 -28.15 -0.11
N ALA A 152 0.88 -28.38 -1.23
CA ALA A 152 1.20 -29.72 -1.73
C ALA A 152 2.14 -30.47 -0.78
N GLU A 153 3.03 -29.76 -0.09
CA GLU A 153 3.96 -30.30 0.91
C GLU A 153 3.31 -30.48 2.31
N GLY A 154 2.03 -30.09 2.48
CA GLY A 154 1.26 -30.26 3.73
C GLY A 154 1.58 -29.22 4.82
N TYR A 155 2.22 -28.11 4.48
CA TYR A 155 2.50 -27.01 5.41
C TYR A 155 1.31 -26.02 5.56
N ILE A 156 0.38 -26.01 4.60
CA ILE A 156 -0.83 -25.18 4.63
C ILE A 156 -2.07 -26.06 4.59
N PRO A 157 -3.00 -25.89 5.55
CA PRO A 157 -3.00 -24.93 6.66
C PRO A 157 -1.94 -25.26 7.74
N PRO A 158 -1.28 -24.25 8.31
CA PRO A 158 -0.29 -24.49 9.37
C PRO A 158 -0.96 -24.97 10.64
N LYS A 159 -0.34 -25.94 11.32
CA LYS A 159 -0.75 -26.37 12.67
C LYS A 159 -0.35 -25.35 13.71
N ASP A 160 -1.11 -25.23 14.79
CA ASP A 160 -0.80 -24.27 15.88
C ASP A 160 0.62 -24.42 16.45
N SER A 161 1.10 -25.66 16.55
CA SER A 161 2.47 -25.97 17.01
C SER A 161 3.56 -25.42 16.10
N MET A 162 3.24 -25.14 14.82
CA MET A 162 4.20 -24.67 13.82
C MET A 162 4.19 -23.15 13.63
N LEU A 163 3.29 -22.43 14.27
CA LEU A 163 3.11 -20.99 14.03
C LEU A 163 4.38 -20.16 14.26
N GLN A 164 5.26 -20.59 15.14
CA GLN A 164 6.54 -19.92 15.41
C GLN A 164 7.69 -20.43 14.53
N ASP A 165 7.51 -21.55 13.81
CA ASP A 165 8.54 -22.13 12.97
C ASP A 165 8.73 -21.30 11.70
N LEU A 166 9.94 -21.34 11.15
CA LEU A 166 10.27 -20.68 9.90
C LEU A 166 9.62 -21.43 8.72
N VAL A 167 9.08 -20.65 7.78
CA VAL A 167 8.51 -21.19 6.56
C VAL A 167 9.62 -21.68 5.61
N PRO A 168 9.59 -22.94 5.16
CA PRO A 168 10.58 -23.45 4.21
C PRO A 168 10.72 -22.55 2.96
N GLY A 169 11.94 -22.17 2.62
CA GLY A 169 12.25 -21.33 1.46
C GLY A 169 11.90 -19.85 1.57
N LEU A 170 11.25 -19.42 2.66
CA LEU A 170 10.77 -18.04 2.86
C LEU A 170 11.37 -17.38 4.12
N HIS A 171 12.62 -17.71 4.46
CA HIS A 171 13.31 -17.01 5.56
C HIS A 171 13.30 -15.48 5.36
N PRO A 172 12.98 -14.66 6.39
CA PRO A 172 12.89 -15.00 7.81
C PRO A 172 11.44 -15.14 8.34
N PHE A 173 10.46 -15.45 7.47
CA PHE A 173 9.06 -15.52 7.87
C PHE A 173 8.74 -16.79 8.65
N ARG A 174 7.87 -16.63 9.65
CA ARG A 174 7.24 -17.71 10.41
C ARG A 174 5.85 -17.97 9.84
N PHE A 175 5.28 -19.13 10.11
CA PHE A 175 3.92 -19.45 9.63
C PHE A 175 2.88 -18.42 10.12
N LYS A 176 3.01 -17.87 11.33
CA LYS A 176 2.11 -16.81 11.83
C LYS A 176 2.26 -15.46 11.12
N ASP A 177 3.35 -15.25 10.40
CA ASP A 177 3.60 -14.01 9.66
C ASP A 177 2.94 -14.01 8.27
N LEU A 178 2.51 -15.20 7.79
CA LEU A 178 1.92 -15.36 6.46
C LEU A 178 0.59 -14.61 6.31
N THR A 179 0.32 -14.12 5.11
CA THR A 179 -0.91 -13.37 4.77
C THR A 179 -2.20 -14.15 5.02
N ILE A 180 -2.11 -15.48 5.02
CA ILE A 180 -3.24 -16.40 5.24
C ILE A 180 -3.55 -16.66 6.72
N PHE A 181 -2.77 -16.12 7.64
CA PHE A 181 -2.97 -16.34 9.07
C PHE A 181 -4.25 -15.67 9.58
N ASN A 182 -5.11 -16.43 10.28
CA ASN A 182 -6.39 -15.98 10.85
C ASN A 182 -7.40 -15.44 9.81
N LEU A 183 -7.37 -15.94 8.58
CA LEU A 183 -8.40 -15.60 7.60
C LEU A 183 -9.70 -16.40 7.87
N PRO A 184 -10.87 -15.77 7.77
CA PRO A 184 -12.15 -16.44 8.02
C PRO A 184 -12.44 -17.59 7.04
N ASN A 185 -12.06 -17.41 5.77
CA ASN A 185 -12.23 -18.39 4.70
C ASN A 185 -10.87 -18.63 4.01
N LEU A 186 -10.11 -19.59 4.54
CA LEU A 186 -8.78 -19.89 4.04
C LEU A 186 -8.82 -20.39 2.59
N GLU A 187 -9.79 -21.22 2.22
CA GLU A 187 -9.87 -21.81 0.88
C GLU A 187 -10.12 -20.73 -0.18
N ALA A 188 -11.13 -19.88 0.01
CA ALA A 188 -11.40 -18.77 -0.90
C ALA A 188 -10.20 -17.80 -0.98
N SER A 189 -9.54 -17.53 0.16
CA SER A 189 -8.36 -16.69 0.21
C SER A 189 -7.20 -17.27 -0.62
N LEU A 190 -6.90 -18.56 -0.45
CA LEU A 190 -5.87 -19.23 -1.22
C LEU A 190 -6.19 -19.26 -2.72
N GLN A 191 -7.46 -19.45 -3.08
CA GLN A 191 -7.90 -19.42 -4.47
C GLN A 191 -7.74 -18.03 -5.09
N LEU A 192 -8.14 -16.96 -4.38
CA LEU A 192 -7.95 -15.59 -4.82
C LEU A 192 -6.46 -15.25 -4.97
N ILE A 193 -5.65 -15.59 -3.97
CA ILE A 193 -4.19 -15.38 -3.99
C ILE A 193 -3.56 -16.11 -5.17
N ALA A 194 -3.89 -17.38 -5.38
CA ALA A 194 -3.39 -18.17 -6.52
C ALA A 194 -3.81 -17.55 -7.85
N THR A 195 -5.02 -16.99 -7.93
CA THR A 195 -5.54 -16.36 -9.15
C THR A 195 -4.85 -15.05 -9.44
N THR A 196 -4.71 -14.17 -8.44
CA THR A 196 -4.06 -12.84 -8.57
C THR A 196 -2.55 -12.97 -8.77
N SER A 197 -1.94 -14.09 -8.35
CA SER A 197 -0.51 -14.33 -8.52
C SER A 197 -0.13 -14.86 -9.90
N LYS A 198 -1.08 -15.37 -10.67
CA LYS A 198 -0.82 -15.86 -12.03
C LYS A 198 -0.74 -14.70 -13.01
N ILE A 199 0.35 -14.64 -13.75
CA ILE A 199 0.48 -13.81 -14.94
C ILE A 199 0.23 -14.69 -16.13
N ARG A 200 -0.78 -14.39 -16.94
CA ARG A 200 -1.19 -15.19 -18.07
C ARG A 200 -0.63 -14.66 -19.38
N THR A 201 -0.90 -13.39 -19.66
CA THR A 201 -0.59 -12.75 -20.93
C THR A 201 0.04 -11.37 -20.76
N SER A 202 0.10 -10.84 -19.53
CA SER A 202 0.73 -9.55 -19.28
C SER A 202 2.22 -9.59 -19.64
N SER A 203 2.67 -8.55 -20.35
CA SER A 203 4.02 -8.47 -20.89
C SER A 203 5.07 -8.12 -19.83
N ALA A 204 4.65 -7.57 -18.68
CA ALA A 204 5.54 -7.15 -17.60
C ALA A 204 4.82 -7.04 -16.24
N ILE A 205 5.63 -6.89 -15.19
CA ILE A 205 5.20 -6.61 -13.82
C ILE A 205 5.82 -5.30 -13.37
N ILE A 206 5.01 -4.38 -12.85
CA ILE A 206 5.45 -3.18 -12.15
C ILE A 206 5.31 -3.41 -10.64
N CYS A 207 6.34 -3.05 -9.86
CA CYS A 207 6.33 -3.18 -8.41
C CYS A 207 6.64 -1.85 -7.74
N ASN A 208 5.80 -1.45 -6.78
CA ASN A 208 6.06 -0.29 -5.93
C ASN A 208 7.05 -0.68 -4.82
N THR A 209 8.29 -0.93 -5.20
CA THR A 209 9.37 -1.28 -4.27
C THR A 209 10.70 -0.74 -4.77
N VAL A 210 11.71 -0.83 -3.91
CA VAL A 210 13.10 -0.47 -4.20
C VAL A 210 13.96 -1.71 -4.01
N ASP A 211 14.88 -1.97 -4.94
CA ASP A 211 15.70 -3.17 -4.90
C ASP A 211 16.56 -3.26 -3.62
N CYS A 212 17.11 -2.16 -3.14
CA CYS A 212 17.89 -2.13 -1.91
C CYS A 212 17.12 -2.55 -0.65
N LEU A 213 15.79 -2.53 -0.67
CA LEU A 213 14.94 -2.97 0.44
C LEU A 213 14.62 -4.46 0.38
N GLU A 214 14.40 -5.02 -0.82
CA GLU A 214 13.85 -6.36 -1.01
C GLU A 214 14.66 -7.23 -1.99
N GLN A 215 15.93 -6.90 -2.24
CA GLN A 215 16.78 -7.55 -3.24
C GLN A 215 16.77 -9.10 -3.19
N PRO A 216 16.86 -9.77 -2.02
CA PRO A 216 16.87 -11.24 -1.98
C PRO A 216 15.56 -11.88 -2.51
N PHE A 217 14.41 -11.25 -2.21
CA PHE A 217 13.10 -11.71 -2.68
C PHE A 217 12.87 -11.36 -4.13
N LEU A 218 13.32 -10.19 -4.56
CA LEU A 218 13.26 -9.77 -5.96
C LEU A 218 14.05 -10.74 -6.86
N ALA A 219 15.25 -11.17 -6.44
CA ALA A 219 16.05 -12.14 -7.17
C ALA A 219 15.36 -13.51 -7.29
N GLN A 220 14.63 -13.94 -6.25
CA GLN A 220 13.84 -15.17 -6.28
C GLN A 220 12.59 -15.01 -7.16
N LEU A 221 11.87 -13.90 -7.05
CA LEU A 221 10.67 -13.63 -7.83
C LEU A 221 10.97 -13.58 -9.34
N LYS A 222 12.10 -13.00 -9.75
CA LYS A 222 12.57 -13.00 -11.14
C LYS A 222 12.78 -14.39 -11.73
N LYS A 223 13.00 -15.42 -10.90
CA LYS A 223 13.09 -16.83 -11.37
C LYS A 223 11.72 -17.49 -11.57
N GLN A 224 10.68 -16.95 -10.91
CA GLN A 224 9.32 -17.50 -10.98
C GLN A 224 8.54 -16.98 -12.20
N TYR A 225 8.83 -15.77 -12.65
CA TYR A 225 8.15 -15.15 -13.77
C TYR A 225 9.03 -15.09 -15.01
N GLN A 226 8.44 -15.36 -16.18
CA GLN A 226 9.10 -15.31 -17.48
C GLN A 226 9.09 -13.90 -18.12
N VAL A 227 8.43 -12.95 -17.47
CA VAL A 227 8.29 -11.56 -17.94
C VAL A 227 9.18 -10.63 -17.12
N PRO A 228 9.61 -9.48 -17.67
CA PRO A 228 10.38 -8.49 -16.93
C PRO A 228 9.63 -7.96 -15.73
N ILE A 229 10.37 -7.68 -14.66
CA ILE A 229 9.87 -7.08 -13.42
C ILE A 229 10.56 -5.74 -13.23
N PHE A 230 9.78 -4.68 -13.11
CA PHE A 230 10.22 -3.30 -12.93
C PHE A 230 10.01 -2.82 -11.49
N PRO A 231 11.00 -2.97 -10.58
CA PRO A 231 10.98 -2.40 -9.25
C PRO A 231 11.35 -0.92 -9.35
N MET A 232 10.37 -0.05 -9.43
CA MET A 232 10.56 1.38 -9.70
C MET A 232 9.96 2.30 -8.63
N GLY A 233 9.70 1.75 -7.41
CA GLY A 233 9.26 2.55 -6.26
C GLY A 233 10.41 3.33 -5.60
N PRO A 234 10.07 4.05 -4.54
CA PRO A 234 8.72 4.25 -3.99
C PRO A 234 7.99 5.36 -4.76
N PHE A 235 6.83 5.06 -5.27
CA PHE A 235 6.11 5.96 -6.19
C PHE A 235 5.81 7.33 -5.57
N HIS A 236 5.49 7.39 -4.28
CA HIS A 236 5.17 8.64 -3.59
C HIS A 236 6.33 9.65 -3.53
N LYS A 237 7.58 9.20 -3.73
CA LYS A 237 8.77 10.08 -3.79
C LYS A 237 9.11 10.52 -5.21
N ILE A 238 8.61 9.79 -6.22
CA ILE A 238 8.89 10.05 -7.64
C ILE A 238 7.74 10.84 -8.27
N ALA A 239 6.50 10.53 -7.89
CA ALA A 239 5.31 11.22 -8.38
C ALA A 239 5.25 12.66 -7.88
N LEU A 240 4.73 13.56 -8.73
CA LEU A 240 4.40 14.91 -8.28
C LEU A 240 3.36 14.86 -7.15
N PRO A 241 3.43 15.77 -6.17
CA PRO A 241 2.47 15.82 -5.07
C PRO A 241 1.04 15.96 -5.59
N SER A 242 0.18 15.04 -5.19
CA SER A 242 -1.27 15.08 -5.44
C SER A 242 -1.97 14.33 -4.31
N SER A 243 -3.14 14.82 -3.91
CA SER A 243 -3.97 14.07 -2.96
C SER A 243 -4.71 12.96 -3.72
N SER A 244 -4.59 11.74 -3.22
CA SER A 244 -5.35 10.56 -3.69
C SER A 244 -6.23 9.99 -2.58
N SER A 245 -6.44 10.79 -1.53
CA SER A 245 -7.20 10.38 -0.34
C SER A 245 -8.70 10.30 -0.64
N LEU A 246 -9.33 9.19 -0.22
CA LEU A 246 -10.78 9.01 -0.26
C LEU A 246 -11.50 9.79 0.85
N LEU A 247 -10.77 10.22 1.89
CA LEU A 247 -11.28 11.00 3.00
C LEU A 247 -10.67 12.40 2.99
N LYS A 248 -11.42 13.38 3.49
CA LYS A 248 -10.94 14.74 3.63
C LYS A 248 -9.82 14.81 4.67
N GLU A 249 -8.68 15.32 4.28
CA GLU A 249 -7.53 15.51 5.15
C GLU A 249 -7.71 16.73 6.06
N ASP A 250 -7.45 16.55 7.36
CA ASP A 250 -7.40 17.64 8.34
C ASP A 250 -5.95 18.14 8.46
N THR A 251 -5.69 19.28 7.84
CA THR A 251 -4.36 19.90 7.84
C THR A 251 -4.05 20.69 9.12
N SER A 252 -5.02 20.86 10.05
CA SER A 252 -4.80 21.55 11.32
C SER A 252 -3.74 20.84 12.19
N CYS A 253 -3.59 19.52 12.00
CA CYS A 253 -2.56 18.72 12.66
C CYS A 253 -1.14 19.17 12.30
N ILE A 254 -0.89 19.74 11.12
CA ILE A 254 0.42 20.28 10.75
C ILE A 254 0.73 21.51 11.61
N THR A 255 -0.23 22.43 11.77
CA THR A 255 -0.07 23.60 12.65
C THR A 255 0.17 23.20 14.12
N TRP A 256 -0.38 22.06 14.57
CA TRP A 256 -0.09 21.52 15.90
C TRP A 256 1.32 20.94 15.95
N LEU A 257 1.77 20.22 14.91
CA LEU A 257 3.13 19.67 14.79
C LEU A 257 4.19 20.77 14.81
N ASP A 258 3.95 21.92 14.17
CA ASP A 258 4.86 23.07 14.15
C ASP A 258 5.24 23.58 15.56
N LYS A 259 4.40 23.31 16.56
CA LYS A 259 4.62 23.71 17.95
C LYS A 259 5.40 22.66 18.77
N GLN A 260 5.67 21.51 18.20
CA GLN A 260 6.33 20.39 18.87
C GLN A 260 7.84 20.41 18.65
N ALA A 261 8.58 19.89 19.61
CA ALA A 261 10.03 19.74 19.47
C ALA A 261 10.40 18.71 18.38
N PRO A 262 11.56 18.86 17.72
CA PRO A 262 12.02 17.87 16.74
C PRO A 262 12.08 16.45 17.31
N ASN A 263 11.60 15.47 16.53
CA ASN A 263 11.59 14.04 16.88
C ASN A 263 10.87 13.69 18.19
N SER A 264 9.92 14.53 18.64
CA SER A 264 9.22 14.33 19.93
C SER A 264 7.85 13.66 19.79
N VAL A 265 7.24 13.70 18.60
CA VAL A 265 5.87 13.24 18.38
C VAL A 265 5.84 11.80 17.86
N ILE A 266 4.99 10.95 18.47
CA ILE A 266 4.60 9.71 17.85
C ILE A 266 3.33 9.90 17.02
N TYR A 267 3.41 9.59 15.74
CA TYR A 267 2.28 9.53 14.83
C TYR A 267 1.61 8.17 14.92
N VAL A 268 0.28 8.11 15.04
CA VAL A 268 -0.49 6.87 15.20
C VAL A 268 -1.56 6.80 14.13
N SER A 269 -1.48 5.79 13.25
CA SER A 269 -2.49 5.54 12.21
C SER A 269 -2.55 4.06 11.85
N ILE A 270 -3.74 3.47 11.99
CA ILE A 270 -4.00 2.07 11.63
C ILE A 270 -4.50 1.90 10.19
N GLY A 271 -4.35 2.92 9.35
CA GLY A 271 -4.69 2.90 7.92
C GLY A 271 -6.17 3.05 7.61
N SER A 272 -6.52 2.80 6.35
CA SER A 272 -7.85 3.09 5.80
C SER A 272 -8.88 1.97 5.98
N ALA A 273 -8.46 0.75 6.31
CA ALA A 273 -9.34 -0.43 6.33
C ALA A 273 -9.42 -1.12 7.70
N ALA A 274 -8.38 -1.01 8.53
CA ALA A 274 -8.38 -1.64 9.84
C ALA A 274 -9.39 -1.00 10.81
N SER A 275 -9.91 -1.80 11.71
CA SER A 275 -10.79 -1.35 12.80
C SER A 275 -10.34 -1.95 14.12
N ILE A 276 -10.60 -1.21 15.20
CA ILE A 276 -10.35 -1.63 16.58
C ILE A 276 -11.67 -1.72 17.33
N ASP A 277 -11.68 -2.49 18.42
CA ASP A 277 -12.83 -2.51 19.32
C ASP A 277 -12.68 -1.44 20.42
N GLU A 278 -13.73 -1.32 21.26
CA GLU A 278 -13.78 -0.35 22.35
C GLU A 278 -12.65 -0.58 23.37
N ARG A 279 -12.33 -1.84 23.72
CA ARG A 279 -11.25 -2.18 24.65
C ARG A 279 -9.91 -1.73 24.09
N GLU A 280 -9.65 -2.04 22.83
CA GLU A 280 -8.43 -1.65 22.14
C GLU A 280 -8.28 -0.11 22.06
N LEU A 281 -9.37 0.62 21.81
CA LEU A 281 -9.39 2.08 21.86
C LEU A 281 -9.00 2.62 23.24
N ILE A 282 -9.61 2.07 24.31
CA ILE A 282 -9.34 2.49 25.69
C ILE A 282 -7.91 2.19 26.10
N GLU A 283 -7.39 1.01 25.77
CA GLU A 283 -6.00 0.63 26.08
C GLU A 283 -5.01 1.50 25.30
N THR A 284 -5.31 1.80 24.02
CA THR A 284 -4.51 2.72 23.20
C THR A 284 -4.48 4.12 23.81
N ALA A 285 -5.65 4.66 24.17
CA ALA A 285 -5.74 5.99 24.78
C ALA A 285 -4.88 6.09 26.06
N TRP A 286 -5.05 5.17 26.98
CA TRP A 286 -4.27 5.19 28.21
C TRP A 286 -2.77 4.87 28.01
N GLY A 287 -2.42 4.01 27.06
CA GLY A 287 -1.03 3.77 26.69
C GLY A 287 -0.34 5.03 26.18
N LEU A 288 -1.01 5.78 25.29
CA LEU A 288 -0.54 7.07 24.78
C LEU A 288 -0.42 8.10 25.92
N ALA A 289 -1.43 8.25 26.76
CA ALA A 289 -1.40 9.19 27.91
C ALA A 289 -0.27 8.89 28.87
N ASN A 290 -0.06 7.61 29.21
CA ASN A 290 0.94 7.16 30.17
C ASN A 290 2.36 7.27 29.63
N SER A 291 2.57 7.15 28.33
CA SER A 291 3.89 7.31 27.68
C SER A 291 4.51 8.66 27.95
N LYS A 292 3.69 9.67 28.18
CA LYS A 292 4.06 11.10 28.34
C LYS A 292 4.67 11.73 27.08
N GLN A 293 4.68 11.00 25.96
CA GLN A 293 5.12 11.55 24.67
C GLN A 293 3.99 12.36 24.02
N PRO A 294 4.31 13.44 23.31
CA PRO A 294 3.36 14.05 22.38
C PRO A 294 2.94 13.05 21.30
N PHE A 295 1.66 13.09 20.91
CA PHE A 295 1.15 12.20 19.88
C PHE A 295 0.15 12.87 18.95
N LEU A 296 0.19 12.48 17.68
CA LEU A 296 -0.86 12.73 16.68
C LEU A 296 -1.54 11.41 16.38
N TRP A 297 -2.82 11.29 16.69
CA TRP A 297 -3.58 10.05 16.53
C TRP A 297 -4.70 10.23 15.52
N VAL A 298 -4.69 9.40 14.47
CA VAL A 298 -5.76 9.34 13.47
C VAL A 298 -6.77 8.29 13.88
N ILE A 299 -8.01 8.71 14.13
CA ILE A 299 -9.15 7.82 14.40
C ILE A 299 -10.18 8.05 13.30
N ARG A 300 -10.11 7.25 12.26
CA ARG A 300 -10.97 7.34 11.08
C ARG A 300 -12.45 7.08 11.46
N PRO A 301 -13.42 7.79 10.88
CA PRO A 301 -14.83 7.45 11.01
C PRO A 301 -15.08 5.98 10.64
N GLY A 302 -15.78 5.25 11.50
CA GLY A 302 -16.05 3.81 11.33
C GLY A 302 -14.87 2.88 11.62
N SER A 303 -13.70 3.38 12.09
CA SER A 303 -12.58 2.52 12.50
C SER A 303 -12.71 1.95 13.91
N VAL A 304 -13.68 2.43 14.70
CA VAL A 304 -14.03 1.85 15.99
C VAL A 304 -15.39 1.19 15.86
N ARG A 305 -15.51 -0.07 16.27
CA ARG A 305 -16.76 -0.82 16.19
C ARG A 305 -17.76 -0.29 17.21
N GLY A 306 -18.98 0.02 16.76
CA GLY A 306 -20.08 0.49 17.62
C GLY A 306 -20.35 1.99 17.50
N LEU A 307 -20.30 2.73 18.62
CA LEU A 307 -20.58 4.16 18.70
C LEU A 307 -19.44 5.01 18.11
N GLY A 308 -19.67 6.31 17.98
CA GLY A 308 -18.62 7.26 17.58
C GLY A 308 -17.43 7.22 18.56
N TRP A 309 -16.21 7.24 18.05
CA TRP A 309 -15.00 7.16 18.87
C TRP A 309 -14.90 8.25 19.94
N GLN A 310 -15.50 9.43 19.68
CA GLN A 310 -15.51 10.57 20.62
C GLN A 310 -16.25 10.24 21.92
N GLU A 311 -17.28 9.40 21.85
CA GLU A 311 -18.09 8.96 23.00
C GLU A 311 -17.41 7.82 23.77
N LEU A 312 -16.56 7.04 23.08
CA LEU A 312 -15.87 5.87 23.63
C LEU A 312 -14.52 6.22 24.28
N LEU A 313 -14.00 7.44 24.08
CA LEU A 313 -12.76 7.86 24.77
C LEU A 313 -12.95 7.85 26.29
N PRO A 314 -11.98 7.29 27.05
CA PRO A 314 -12.12 7.17 28.51
C PRO A 314 -12.34 8.51 29.20
N GLU A 315 -13.16 8.51 30.22
CA GLU A 315 -13.33 9.70 31.08
C GLU A 315 -11.98 10.13 31.66
N GLY A 316 -11.72 11.42 31.66
CA GLY A 316 -10.44 11.99 32.12
C GLY A 316 -9.28 11.93 31.14
N PHE A 317 -9.39 11.19 30.01
CA PHE A 317 -8.33 11.06 29.02
C PHE A 317 -7.89 12.43 28.46
N LYS A 318 -8.83 13.25 28.00
CA LYS A 318 -8.54 14.59 27.46
C LYS A 318 -7.78 15.45 28.47
N LYS A 319 -8.14 15.39 29.75
CA LYS A 319 -7.44 16.10 30.83
C LYS A 319 -6.04 15.54 31.08
N ALA A 320 -5.86 14.22 30.96
CA ALA A 320 -4.57 13.56 31.18
C ALA A 320 -3.52 13.85 30.08
N VAL A 321 -3.97 14.11 28.86
CA VAL A 321 -3.08 14.39 27.72
C VAL A 321 -2.86 15.88 27.47
N GLU A 322 -3.83 16.72 27.88
CA GLU A 322 -3.78 18.18 27.69
C GLU A 322 -3.39 18.57 26.25
N GLU A 323 -2.37 19.43 26.08
CA GLU A 323 -1.89 19.88 24.77
C GLU A 323 -0.95 18.89 24.07
N ARG A 324 -0.56 17.79 24.75
CA ARG A 324 0.33 16.76 24.17
C ARG A 324 -0.34 15.85 23.14
N GLY A 325 -1.67 15.81 23.10
CA GLY A 325 -2.43 14.96 22.21
C GLY A 325 -3.15 15.76 21.14
N CYS A 326 -2.93 15.41 19.87
CA CYS A 326 -3.74 15.85 18.74
C CYS A 326 -4.47 14.62 18.16
N ILE A 327 -5.79 14.72 18.00
CA ILE A 327 -6.61 13.64 17.42
C ILE A 327 -7.36 14.22 16.24
N VAL A 328 -7.24 13.56 15.09
CA VAL A 328 -7.91 13.93 13.84
C VAL A 328 -8.57 12.73 13.21
N GLU A 329 -9.58 12.95 12.38
CA GLU A 329 -10.26 11.86 11.67
C GLU A 329 -9.44 11.31 10.50
N TRP A 330 -8.71 12.18 9.81
CA TRP A 330 -7.80 11.81 8.72
C TRP A 330 -6.70 12.86 8.56
N ALA A 331 -5.47 12.43 8.36
CA ALA A 331 -4.32 13.32 8.27
C ALA A 331 -3.61 13.19 6.90
N PRO A 332 -2.95 14.25 6.42
CA PRO A 332 -2.07 14.18 5.25
C PRO A 332 -0.78 13.41 5.61
N GLN A 333 -0.86 12.07 5.64
CA GLN A 333 0.17 11.17 6.20
C GLN A 333 1.58 11.45 5.67
N LYS A 334 1.73 11.72 4.38
CA LYS A 334 3.04 12.02 3.78
C LYS A 334 3.66 13.29 4.37
N GLU A 335 2.86 14.34 4.54
CA GLU A 335 3.31 15.60 5.14
C GLU A 335 3.61 15.43 6.63
N VAL A 336 2.76 14.67 7.34
CA VAL A 336 2.97 14.34 8.75
C VAL A 336 4.29 13.59 8.95
N LEU A 337 4.54 12.52 8.17
CA LEU A 337 5.77 11.72 8.29
C LEU A 337 7.03 12.52 7.91
N ALA A 338 6.92 13.45 6.98
CA ALA A 338 8.02 14.33 6.58
C ALA A 338 8.27 15.45 7.60
N HIS A 339 7.37 15.67 8.56
CA HIS A 339 7.49 16.77 9.52
C HIS A 339 8.58 16.51 10.57
N VAL A 340 9.43 17.51 10.80
CA VAL A 340 10.59 17.41 11.71
C VAL A 340 10.23 17.01 13.15
N ALA A 341 9.03 17.29 13.60
CA ALA A 341 8.55 16.93 14.94
C ALA A 341 8.26 15.43 15.10
N VAL A 342 8.02 14.70 13.98
CA VAL A 342 7.68 13.27 14.04
C VAL A 342 8.93 12.44 14.28
N GLY A 343 8.98 11.76 15.42
CA GLY A 343 10.09 10.92 15.83
C GLY A 343 9.83 9.41 15.73
N GLY A 344 8.57 9.02 15.48
CA GLY A 344 8.19 7.62 15.32
C GLY A 344 6.78 7.46 14.75
N PHE A 345 6.52 6.32 14.14
CA PHE A 345 5.24 6.02 13.51
C PHE A 345 4.66 4.69 14.05
N TRP A 346 3.54 4.76 14.73
CA TRP A 346 2.77 3.57 15.09
C TRP A 346 1.79 3.24 13.96
N SER A 347 2.07 2.17 13.25
CA SER A 347 1.42 1.80 11.99
C SER A 347 0.85 0.38 12.02
N HIS A 348 -0.19 0.16 11.22
CA HIS A 348 -0.67 -1.18 10.85
C HIS A 348 0.28 -1.94 9.91
N CYS A 349 1.38 -1.33 9.46
CA CYS A 349 2.37 -1.90 8.54
C CYS A 349 1.85 -2.25 7.13
N GLY A 350 0.83 -1.55 6.61
CA GLY A 350 0.51 -1.61 5.18
C GLY A 350 1.72 -1.15 4.34
N TRP A 351 1.93 -1.76 3.17
CA TRP A 351 3.16 -1.55 2.38
C TRP A 351 3.44 -0.09 2.04
N ASN A 352 2.41 0.68 1.61
CA ASN A 352 2.60 2.10 1.31
C ASN A 352 3.07 2.87 2.55
N SER A 353 2.42 2.67 3.70
CA SER A 353 2.81 3.32 4.96
C SER A 353 4.21 2.92 5.43
N THR A 354 4.61 1.67 5.18
CA THR A 354 5.96 1.20 5.46
C THR A 354 7.00 1.91 4.59
N LEU A 355 6.75 2.03 3.29
CA LEU A 355 7.61 2.79 2.38
C LEU A 355 7.68 4.28 2.74
N GLU A 356 6.54 4.89 3.06
CA GLU A 356 6.47 6.30 3.47
C GLU A 356 7.30 6.54 4.74
N SER A 357 7.18 5.67 5.74
CA SER A 357 7.96 5.76 6.98
C SER A 357 9.48 5.63 6.75
N ILE A 358 9.90 4.63 5.96
CA ILE A 358 11.31 4.42 5.62
C ILE A 358 11.88 5.62 4.86
N CYS A 359 11.12 6.16 3.91
CA CYS A 359 11.55 7.30 3.09
C CYS A 359 11.71 8.59 3.89
N GLU A 360 11.02 8.72 5.02
CA GLU A 360 11.16 9.87 5.91
C GLU A 360 12.13 9.62 7.08
N GLY A 361 12.67 8.42 7.19
CA GLY A 361 13.62 8.08 8.26
C GLY A 361 12.95 7.91 9.63
N SER A 362 11.64 7.59 9.66
CA SER A 362 10.86 7.45 10.87
C SER A 362 10.80 5.98 11.33
N PRO A 363 11.31 5.61 12.50
CA PRO A 363 11.19 4.24 13.03
C PRO A 363 9.74 3.92 13.40
N MET A 364 9.39 2.62 13.41
CA MET A 364 7.99 2.18 13.49
C MET A 364 7.65 1.37 14.75
N ILE A 365 6.43 1.54 15.24
CA ILE A 365 5.72 0.55 16.06
C ILE A 365 4.76 -0.19 15.14
N CYS A 366 4.89 -1.51 15.11
CA CYS A 366 4.17 -2.40 14.21
C CYS A 366 2.97 -3.04 14.91
N GLN A 367 1.77 -2.72 14.46
CA GLN A 367 0.49 -3.34 14.87
C GLN A 367 -0.21 -3.93 13.64
N PRO A 368 0.25 -5.06 13.10
CA PRO A 368 -0.36 -5.64 11.91
C PRO A 368 -1.76 -6.19 12.21
N CYS A 369 -2.73 -5.85 11.38
CA CYS A 369 -4.12 -6.26 11.51
C CYS A 369 -4.46 -7.46 10.59
N PHE A 370 -4.15 -7.37 9.29
CA PHE A 370 -4.47 -8.39 8.29
C PHE A 370 -3.53 -8.35 7.07
N GLY A 371 -3.69 -9.32 6.17
CA GLY A 371 -3.00 -9.35 4.88
C GLY A 371 -1.48 -9.44 4.99
N ASP A 372 -0.77 -8.68 4.17
CA ASP A 372 0.68 -8.62 4.11
C ASP A 372 1.34 -7.85 5.27
N GLN A 373 0.52 -7.23 6.12
CA GLN A 373 1.00 -6.35 7.19
C GLN A 373 1.90 -7.08 8.20
N ARG A 374 1.62 -8.39 8.48
CA ARG A 374 2.48 -9.19 9.39
C ARG A 374 3.85 -9.46 8.79
N MET A 375 3.91 -9.72 7.49
CA MET A 375 5.17 -9.90 6.78
C MET A 375 5.98 -8.61 6.78
N ASN A 376 5.32 -7.48 6.50
CA ASN A 376 5.95 -6.16 6.54
C ASN A 376 6.43 -5.82 7.97
N ALA A 377 5.64 -6.11 9.00
CA ALA A 377 6.04 -5.95 10.41
C ALA A 377 7.28 -6.78 10.76
N ARG A 378 7.35 -8.03 10.28
CA ARG A 378 8.51 -8.90 10.46
C ARG A 378 9.76 -8.33 9.77
N TYR A 379 9.60 -7.70 8.61
CA TYR A 379 10.69 -6.99 7.93
C TYR A 379 11.17 -5.80 8.76
N VAL A 380 10.27 -4.93 9.16
CA VAL A 380 10.55 -3.72 9.94
C VAL A 380 11.27 -4.05 11.25
N SER A 381 10.76 -5.03 11.99
CA SER A 381 11.25 -5.36 13.32
C SER A 381 12.50 -6.26 13.33
N HIS A 382 12.53 -7.28 12.46
CA HIS A 382 13.52 -8.34 12.53
C HIS A 382 14.62 -8.22 11.44
N VAL A 383 14.26 -7.87 10.20
CA VAL A 383 15.23 -7.80 9.10
C VAL A 383 15.93 -6.43 9.10
N TRP A 384 15.15 -5.38 8.98
CA TRP A 384 15.68 -4.01 8.94
C TRP A 384 16.03 -3.47 10.32
N ARG A 385 15.37 -3.96 11.37
CA ARG A 385 15.55 -3.54 12.77
C ARG A 385 15.33 -2.02 12.94
N VAL A 386 14.32 -1.52 12.30
CA VAL A 386 13.92 -0.11 12.33
C VAL A 386 12.58 0.09 13.04
N GLY A 387 12.14 -0.90 13.79
CA GLY A 387 10.90 -0.81 14.55
C GLY A 387 10.70 -1.95 15.53
N LEU A 388 9.60 -1.86 16.28
CA LEU A 388 9.21 -2.79 17.36
C LEU A 388 7.81 -3.33 17.04
N GLU A 389 7.57 -4.62 17.30
CA GLU A 389 6.22 -5.21 17.21
C GLU A 389 5.49 -5.00 18.54
N LEU A 390 4.20 -4.64 18.47
CA LEU A 390 3.26 -4.77 19.58
C LEU A 390 2.71 -6.18 19.62
N ASP A 391 2.53 -6.73 20.81
CA ASP A 391 1.85 -8.00 20.99
C ASP A 391 0.38 -7.91 20.54
N LYS A 392 -0.24 -9.06 20.24
CA LYS A 392 -1.61 -9.15 19.73
C LYS A 392 -2.64 -8.48 20.63
N GLU A 393 -2.46 -8.59 21.95
CA GLU A 393 -3.36 -7.97 22.91
C GLU A 393 -2.79 -6.59 23.26
N LEU A 394 -3.50 -5.56 22.77
CA LEU A 394 -3.16 -4.19 23.12
C LEU A 394 -3.43 -3.97 24.62
N GLU A 395 -2.36 -3.84 25.37
CA GLU A 395 -2.41 -3.47 26.77
C GLU A 395 -1.67 -2.15 27.00
N ARG A 396 -2.29 -1.23 27.75
CA ARG A 396 -1.75 0.12 28.01
C ARG A 396 -0.31 0.14 28.52
N ARG A 397 0.07 -0.84 29.33
CA ARG A 397 1.45 -0.95 29.88
C ARG A 397 2.45 -1.31 28.79
N GLU A 398 2.08 -2.23 27.90
CA GLU A 398 2.93 -2.64 26.79
C GLU A 398 3.05 -1.51 25.75
N ILE A 399 1.95 -0.84 25.45
CA ILE A 399 1.91 0.34 24.56
C ILE A 399 2.84 1.42 25.14
N GLU A 400 2.68 1.79 26.41
CA GLU A 400 3.53 2.77 27.10
C GLU A 400 5.01 2.39 26.99
N ARG A 401 5.35 1.14 27.30
CA ARG A 401 6.72 0.63 27.25
C ARG A 401 7.30 0.71 25.85
N THR A 402 6.55 0.27 24.85
CA THR A 402 6.98 0.25 23.45
C THR A 402 7.18 1.66 22.90
N ILE A 403 6.26 2.59 23.21
CA ILE A 403 6.42 4.00 22.84
C ILE A 403 7.69 4.58 23.46
N ARG A 404 7.94 4.35 24.74
CA ARG A 404 9.15 4.86 25.40
C ARG A 404 10.43 4.27 24.80
N ARG A 405 10.44 2.98 24.45
CA ARG A 405 11.58 2.34 23.77
C ARG A 405 11.83 2.92 22.39
N LEU A 406 10.76 3.22 21.62
CA LEU A 406 10.89 3.81 20.28
C LEU A 406 11.34 5.26 20.33
N MET A 407 10.89 6.04 21.33
CA MET A 407 11.05 7.49 21.36
C MET A 407 12.26 7.97 22.16
N ALA A 408 12.85 7.12 23.00
CA ALA A 408 13.93 7.52 23.90
C ALA A 408 14.98 6.42 24.12
N GLY A 409 16.18 6.84 24.46
CA GLY A 409 17.28 5.96 24.82
C GLY A 409 18.07 5.41 23.64
N LYS A 410 19.08 4.58 23.95
CA LYS A 410 20.05 4.06 22.99
C LYS A 410 19.43 3.20 21.89
N GLU A 411 18.44 2.39 22.20
CA GLU A 411 17.72 1.56 21.22
C GLU A 411 17.01 2.41 20.18
N CYS A 412 16.40 3.53 20.61
CA CYS A 412 15.80 4.52 19.72
C CYS A 412 16.83 5.14 18.75
N GLU A 413 17.98 5.55 19.27
CA GLU A 413 19.05 6.14 18.47
C GLU A 413 19.55 5.16 17.40
N GLU A 414 19.74 3.89 17.77
CA GLU A 414 20.16 2.86 16.84
C GLU A 414 19.12 2.54 15.78
N MET A 415 17.82 2.50 16.12
CA MET A 415 16.73 2.32 15.15
C MET A 415 16.66 3.51 14.18
N ARG A 416 16.73 4.71 14.72
CA ARG A 416 16.70 5.95 13.92
C ARG A 416 17.87 6.01 12.94
N GLN A 417 19.09 5.67 13.40
CA GLN A 417 20.25 5.65 12.51
C GLN A 417 20.04 4.65 11.37
N ARG A 418 19.59 3.42 11.66
CA ARG A 418 19.30 2.42 10.61
C ARG A 418 18.22 2.89 9.63
N THR A 419 17.17 3.56 10.13
CA THR A 419 16.12 4.08 9.25
C THR A 419 16.64 5.21 8.37
N MET A 420 17.50 6.08 8.90
CA MET A 420 18.17 7.13 8.11
C MET A 420 19.10 6.55 7.05
N ASP A 421 19.86 5.49 7.38
CA ASP A 421 20.69 4.79 6.41
C ASP A 421 19.89 4.17 5.26
N MET A 422 18.68 3.65 5.58
CA MET A 422 17.75 3.15 4.58
C MET A 422 17.17 4.28 3.72
N LYS A 423 16.77 5.40 4.32
CA LYS A 423 16.33 6.60 3.60
C LYS A 423 17.34 7.02 2.56
N VAL A 424 18.62 7.14 2.94
CA VAL A 424 19.71 7.50 2.02
C VAL A 424 19.83 6.50 0.86
N LYS A 425 19.75 5.19 1.13
CA LYS A 425 19.78 4.17 0.07
C LYS A 425 18.59 4.29 -0.90
N VAL A 426 17.41 4.59 -0.40
CA VAL A 426 16.22 4.83 -1.23
C VAL A 426 16.40 6.08 -2.08
N GLU A 427 16.89 7.18 -1.51
CA GLU A 427 17.19 8.43 -2.24
C GLU A 427 18.19 8.20 -3.38
N LEU A 428 19.25 7.43 -3.13
CA LEU A 428 20.22 7.05 -4.17
C LEU A 428 19.57 6.19 -5.27
N SER A 429 18.63 5.31 -4.91
CA SER A 429 17.97 4.44 -5.89
C SER A 429 17.02 5.20 -6.83
N ILE A 430 16.38 6.27 -6.37
CA ILE A 430 15.48 7.09 -7.20
C ILE A 430 16.22 8.23 -7.95
N GLY A 431 17.43 8.56 -7.52
CA GLY A 431 18.26 9.56 -8.19
C GLY A 431 18.71 9.10 -9.57
N GLU A 432 19.20 10.03 -10.39
CA GLU A 432 19.70 9.75 -11.74
C GLU A 432 20.78 8.65 -11.74
N GLY A 433 20.59 7.63 -12.57
CA GLY A 433 21.44 6.44 -12.61
C GLY A 433 21.18 5.40 -11.51
N GLY A 434 20.29 5.68 -10.56
CA GLY A 434 19.88 4.73 -9.53
C GLY A 434 19.00 3.61 -10.08
N SER A 435 18.79 2.56 -9.29
CA SER A 435 18.08 1.35 -9.75
C SER A 435 16.62 1.60 -10.09
N SER A 436 15.87 2.34 -9.26
CA SER A 436 14.47 2.70 -9.55
C SER A 436 14.35 3.64 -10.74
N TYR A 437 15.29 4.59 -10.87
CA TYR A 437 15.35 5.50 -12.01
C TYR A 437 15.57 4.73 -13.34
N ASN A 438 16.52 3.80 -13.37
CA ASN A 438 16.80 2.98 -14.54
C ASN A 438 15.61 2.07 -14.86
N SER A 439 15.04 1.42 -13.85
CA SER A 439 13.86 0.56 -14.00
C SER A 439 12.64 1.30 -14.57
N LEU A 440 12.45 2.58 -14.21
CA LEU A 440 11.42 3.43 -14.82
C LEU A 440 11.69 3.69 -16.30
N ASN A 441 12.93 3.99 -16.67
CA ASN A 441 13.29 4.22 -18.07
C ASN A 441 13.12 2.94 -18.90
N ASP A 442 13.55 1.79 -18.36
CA ASP A 442 13.37 0.48 -18.99
C ASP A 442 11.87 0.14 -19.20
N LEU A 443 11.00 0.49 -18.23
CA LEU A 443 9.55 0.35 -18.38
C LEU A 443 9.00 1.23 -19.51
N VAL A 444 9.43 2.49 -19.59
CA VAL A 444 9.01 3.41 -20.66
C VAL A 444 9.42 2.86 -22.02
N GLU A 445 10.65 2.37 -22.16
CA GLU A 445 11.13 1.73 -23.38
C GLU A 445 10.31 0.47 -23.71
N HIS A 446 10.03 -0.38 -22.71
CA HIS A 446 9.20 -1.58 -22.89
C HIS A 446 7.81 -1.24 -23.44
N ILE A 447 7.14 -0.21 -22.88
CA ILE A 447 5.84 0.23 -23.35
C ILE A 447 5.91 0.76 -24.79
N CYS A 448 6.92 1.55 -25.11
CA CYS A 448 7.08 2.13 -26.45
C CYS A 448 7.40 1.06 -27.53
N HIS A 449 8.13 -0.02 -27.17
CA HIS A 449 8.48 -1.08 -28.12
C HIS A 449 7.42 -2.17 -28.24
N SER A 450 6.48 -2.28 -27.28
CA SER A 450 5.35 -3.22 -27.38
C SER A 450 4.35 -2.83 -28.46
N ASP A 451 4.53 -1.67 -29.08
CA ASP A 451 3.71 -1.12 -30.18
C ASP A 451 4.20 -1.52 -31.59
N CYS A 452 5.26 -2.33 -31.71
CA CYS A 452 5.85 -2.74 -33.02
C CYS A 452 5.40 -4.12 -33.47
#